data_e957af350b01b73a295fedd05785dd95
#
_entry.id   e957af350b01b73a295fedd05785dd95
#
_cell.length_a   1.000
_cell.length_b   1.000
_cell.length_c   1.000
_cell.angle_alpha   90.00
_cell.angle_beta   90.00
_cell.angle_gamma   90.00
#
_symmetry.space_group_name_H-M   'P 1'
#
loop_
_entity.id
_entity.type
_entity.pdbx_description
1 polymer ?
#
loop_
_entity_poly.entity_id
_entity_poly.type
_entity_poly.pdbx_seq_one_letter_code
_entity_poly.pdbx_strand_id
1 'polypeptide(L)'
;RALDPEAEARIETGDRQRLVRAHAVAIATGKSLTAWQTDTKPALAPGSWKGLVLDPPRAELYARCDARLAVMVEQGALDEVRALEARGLDPALPALKAVGYREFAAHLRGETSLDQALDAARQETRRYAKRQLTWFRNQTPDWERITP
;
A
#
# COMPACT_ATOMS: atom_id res chain seq x y z
N ARG A 1 -20.63 13.48 11.93
CA ARG A 1 -20.99 14.82 11.39
C ARG A 1 -20.57 15.96 12.32
N ALA A 2 -20.76 15.88 13.62
CA ALA A 2 -20.48 17.01 14.53
C ALA A 2 -19.01 17.21 14.90
N LEU A 3 -18.12 16.24 14.65
CA LEU A 3 -16.74 16.26 15.17
C LEU A 3 -15.72 16.88 14.20
N ASP A 4 -15.94 16.78 12.88
CA ASP A 4 -15.06 17.34 11.85
C ASP A 4 -15.85 17.61 10.56
N PRO A 5 -16.65 18.70 10.50
CA PRO A 5 -17.48 19.03 9.34
C PRO A 5 -16.66 19.29 8.07
N GLU A 6 -15.44 19.82 8.21
CA GLU A 6 -14.55 20.08 7.07
C GLU A 6 -14.00 18.80 6.48
N ALA A 7 -13.61 17.83 7.31
CA ALA A 7 -13.21 16.52 6.84
C ALA A 7 -14.38 15.78 6.16
N GLU A 8 -15.59 15.88 6.71
CA GLU A 8 -16.79 15.30 6.11
C GLU A 8 -17.08 15.86 4.72
N ALA A 9 -16.97 17.16 4.55
CA ALA A 9 -17.21 17.82 3.24
C ALA A 9 -16.16 17.44 2.18
N ARG A 10 -14.92 17.13 2.60
CA ARG A 10 -13.79 16.82 1.72
C ARG A 10 -13.65 15.32 1.41
N ILE A 11 -14.06 14.46 2.32
CA ILE A 11 -13.94 13.01 2.18
C ILE A 11 -15.17 12.49 1.44
N GLU A 12 -14.96 11.73 0.37
CA GLU A 12 -16.05 11.08 -0.35
C GLU A 12 -16.85 10.15 0.56
N THR A 13 -18.18 10.13 0.41
CA THR A 13 -19.11 9.38 1.26
C THR A 13 -18.81 7.86 1.30
N GLY A 14 -18.20 7.31 0.24
CA GLY A 14 -17.78 5.90 0.16
C GLY A 14 -16.42 5.59 0.82
N ASP A 15 -15.62 6.59 1.18
CA ASP A 15 -14.31 6.39 1.79
C ASP A 15 -14.42 6.18 3.31
N ARG A 16 -14.95 5.01 3.67
CA ARG A 16 -15.15 4.61 5.05
C ARG A 16 -13.87 4.69 5.89
N GLN A 17 -12.73 4.33 5.28
CA GLN A 17 -11.46 4.30 6.01
C GLN A 17 -11.03 5.69 6.45
N ARG A 18 -11.11 6.68 5.57
CA ARG A 18 -10.80 8.07 5.91
C ARG A 18 -11.79 8.67 6.90
N LEU A 19 -13.08 8.38 6.74
CA LEU A 19 -14.11 8.83 7.68
C LEU A 19 -13.89 8.27 9.08
N VAL A 20 -13.63 6.96 9.20
CA VAL A 20 -13.32 6.31 10.50
C VAL A 20 -12.04 6.90 11.10
N ARG A 21 -11.02 7.18 10.30
CA ARG A 21 -9.77 7.79 10.78
C ARG A 21 -10.01 9.19 11.34
N ALA A 22 -10.76 10.06 10.65
CA ALA A 22 -11.09 11.41 11.11
C ALA A 22 -11.88 11.35 12.42
N HIS A 23 -12.87 10.47 12.50
CA HIS A 23 -13.67 10.26 13.69
C HIS A 23 -12.83 9.77 14.89
N ALA A 24 -11.99 8.75 14.68
CA ALA A 24 -11.11 8.20 15.72
C ALA A 24 -10.14 9.25 16.29
N VAL A 25 -9.56 10.10 15.43
CA VAL A 25 -8.67 11.18 15.87
C VAL A 25 -9.43 12.18 16.74
N ALA A 26 -10.63 12.61 16.32
CA ALA A 26 -11.43 13.56 17.07
C ALA A 26 -11.84 13.02 18.45
N ILE A 27 -12.24 11.75 18.54
CA ILE A 27 -12.58 11.11 19.83
C ILE A 27 -11.35 10.99 20.73
N ALA A 28 -10.24 10.52 20.17
CA ALA A 28 -9.04 10.22 20.98
C ALA A 28 -8.34 11.49 21.51
N THR A 29 -8.45 12.62 20.78
CA THR A 29 -7.67 13.82 21.08
C THR A 29 -8.51 15.03 21.47
N GLY A 30 -9.82 14.98 21.30
CA GLY A 30 -10.71 16.14 21.47
C GLY A 30 -10.55 17.23 20.39
N LYS A 31 -9.71 17.00 19.36
CA LYS A 31 -9.41 17.94 18.28
C LYS A 31 -9.62 17.28 16.93
N SER A 32 -10.24 17.96 15.97
CA SER A 32 -10.53 17.41 14.65
C SER A 32 -9.25 17.08 13.87
N LEU A 33 -9.32 16.09 12.97
CA LEU A 33 -8.20 15.75 12.08
C LEU A 33 -7.79 16.96 11.23
N THR A 34 -8.75 17.72 10.75
CA THR A 34 -8.52 18.94 9.96
C THR A 34 -7.74 19.98 10.77
N ALA A 35 -8.13 20.23 12.02
CA ALA A 35 -7.39 21.15 12.89
C ALA A 35 -5.96 20.68 13.18
N TRP A 36 -5.73 19.35 13.36
CA TRP A 36 -4.38 18.82 13.48
C TRP A 36 -3.54 19.06 12.22
N GLN A 37 -4.12 18.83 11.04
CA GLN A 37 -3.42 19.05 9.76
C GLN A 37 -3.05 20.51 9.53
N THR A 38 -3.92 21.44 9.93
CA THR A 38 -3.66 22.90 9.82
C THR A 38 -2.58 23.37 10.78
N ASP A 39 -2.56 22.84 12.01
CA ASP A 39 -1.59 23.23 13.05
C ASP A 39 -0.24 22.50 12.92
N THR A 40 -0.11 21.54 12.01
CA THR A 40 1.13 20.78 11.85
C THR A 40 2.22 21.67 11.23
N LYS A 41 3.30 21.86 11.96
CA LYS A 41 4.53 22.48 11.43
C LYS A 41 5.41 21.39 10.82
N PRO A 42 5.93 21.58 9.60
CA PRO A 42 6.90 20.65 9.02
C PRO A 42 8.11 20.44 9.93
N ALA A 43 8.50 19.19 10.14
CA ALA A 43 9.66 18.86 10.92
C ALA A 43 10.98 19.34 10.26
N LEU A 44 10.98 19.45 8.94
CA LEU A 44 12.09 19.98 8.15
C LEU A 44 11.71 21.37 7.62
N ALA A 45 12.64 22.31 7.74
CA ALA A 45 12.44 23.65 7.20
C ALA A 45 12.28 23.61 5.66
N PRO A 46 11.44 24.46 5.07
CA PRO A 46 11.35 24.57 3.61
C PRO A 46 12.72 24.82 2.99
N GLY A 47 13.07 24.05 1.96
CA GLY A 47 14.38 24.14 1.28
C GLY A 47 15.55 23.45 1.97
N SER A 48 15.37 22.87 3.17
CA SER A 48 16.43 22.13 3.87
C SER A 48 16.60 20.68 3.41
N TRP A 49 15.81 20.22 2.45
CA TRP A 49 15.82 18.85 1.92
C TRP A 49 15.56 18.85 0.42
N LYS A 50 15.95 17.79 -0.25
CA LYS A 50 15.71 17.55 -1.68
C LYS A 50 14.97 16.25 -1.87
N GLY A 51 13.85 16.29 -2.58
CA GLY A 51 13.08 15.10 -2.94
C GLY A 51 13.63 14.46 -4.21
N LEU A 52 13.82 13.15 -4.21
CA LEU A 52 14.24 12.36 -5.35
C LEU A 52 13.28 11.20 -5.55
N VAL A 53 12.91 10.91 -6.81
CA VAL A 53 12.09 9.75 -7.18
C VAL A 53 12.90 8.85 -8.10
N LEU A 54 13.08 7.60 -7.70
CA LEU A 54 13.59 6.57 -8.60
C LEU A 54 12.48 6.17 -9.57
N ASP A 55 12.67 6.45 -10.86
CA ASP A 55 11.68 6.23 -11.93
C ASP A 55 12.29 5.39 -13.06
N PRO A 56 12.55 4.09 -12.83
CA PRO A 56 13.09 3.20 -13.84
C PRO A 56 12.08 2.98 -14.98
N PRO A 57 12.52 2.61 -16.17
CA PRO A 57 11.64 2.21 -17.26
C PRO A 57 10.65 1.15 -16.81
N ARG A 58 9.36 1.35 -17.13
CA ARG A 58 8.28 0.48 -16.63
C ARG A 58 8.49 -1.00 -16.95
N ALA A 59 8.99 -1.30 -18.17
CA ALA A 59 9.23 -2.67 -18.58
C ALA A 59 10.30 -3.35 -17.69
N GLU A 60 11.36 -2.62 -17.37
CA GLU A 60 12.43 -3.09 -16.49
C GLU A 60 11.91 -3.30 -15.06
N LEU A 61 11.17 -2.33 -14.52
CA LEU A 61 10.55 -2.45 -13.20
C LEU A 61 9.67 -3.70 -13.11
N TYR A 62 8.85 -3.96 -14.12
CA TYR A 62 7.97 -5.12 -14.14
C TYR A 62 8.76 -6.43 -14.24
N ALA A 63 9.77 -6.49 -15.09
CA ALA A 63 10.65 -7.67 -15.18
C ALA A 63 11.35 -7.97 -13.84
N ARG A 64 11.86 -6.96 -13.15
CA ARG A 64 12.47 -7.10 -11.82
C ARG A 64 11.45 -7.55 -10.77
N CYS A 65 10.23 -7.04 -10.79
CA CYS A 65 9.15 -7.47 -9.90
C CYS A 65 8.79 -8.94 -10.12
N ASP A 66 8.67 -9.36 -11.38
CA ASP A 66 8.32 -10.74 -11.75
C ASP A 66 9.43 -11.73 -11.34
N ALA A 67 10.69 -11.39 -11.61
CA ALA A 67 11.83 -12.20 -11.20
C ALA A 67 11.92 -12.34 -9.67
N ARG A 68 11.67 -11.24 -8.93
CA ARG A 68 11.66 -11.27 -7.46
C ARG A 68 10.63 -12.25 -6.90
N LEU A 69 9.43 -12.32 -7.47
CA LEU A 69 8.39 -13.24 -7.00
C LEU A 69 8.80 -14.71 -7.19
N ALA A 70 9.47 -15.04 -8.30
CA ALA A 70 10.01 -16.41 -8.51
C ALA A 70 11.05 -16.76 -7.43
N VAL A 71 12.00 -15.86 -7.20
CA VAL A 71 13.03 -16.03 -6.14
C VAL A 71 12.39 -16.16 -4.75
N MET A 72 11.34 -15.37 -4.43
CA MET A 72 10.65 -15.48 -3.14
C MET A 72 10.03 -16.87 -2.95
N VAL A 73 9.45 -17.47 -3.98
CA VAL A 73 8.93 -18.85 -3.91
C VAL A 73 10.05 -19.84 -3.65
N GLU A 74 11.18 -19.73 -4.36
CA GLU A 74 12.36 -20.58 -4.15
C GLU A 74 12.93 -20.43 -2.71
N GLN A 75 12.82 -19.25 -2.12
CA GLN A 75 13.30 -18.92 -0.78
C GLN A 75 12.32 -19.27 0.35
N GLY A 76 11.18 -19.89 0.05
CA GLY A 76 10.25 -20.39 1.06
C GLY A 76 9.01 -19.53 1.32
N ALA A 77 8.63 -18.62 0.42
CA ALA A 77 7.41 -17.82 0.57
C ALA A 77 6.15 -18.65 0.79
N LEU A 78 6.08 -19.86 0.20
CA LEU A 78 4.96 -20.78 0.41
C LEU A 78 4.93 -21.31 1.85
N ASP A 79 6.08 -21.53 2.47
CA ASP A 79 6.15 -22.00 3.86
C ASP A 79 5.76 -20.89 4.85
N GLU A 80 6.13 -19.64 4.56
CA GLU A 80 5.67 -18.49 5.32
C GLU A 80 4.14 -18.35 5.26
N VAL A 81 3.55 -18.45 4.07
CA VAL A 81 2.09 -18.39 3.89
C VAL A 81 1.41 -19.55 4.62
N ARG A 82 1.94 -20.77 4.54
CA ARG A 82 1.41 -21.94 5.27
C ARG A 82 1.44 -21.73 6.78
N ALA A 83 2.53 -21.18 7.29
CA ALA A 83 2.65 -20.84 8.72
C ALA A 83 1.65 -19.77 9.15
N LEU A 84 1.37 -18.77 8.31
CA LEU A 84 0.35 -17.74 8.58
C LEU A 84 -1.07 -18.33 8.54
N GLU A 85 -1.40 -19.17 7.56
CA GLU A 85 -2.70 -19.86 7.47
C GLU A 85 -2.95 -20.72 8.72
N ALA A 86 -1.92 -21.46 9.19
CA ALA A 86 -2.03 -22.30 10.39
C ALA A 86 -2.34 -21.52 11.67
N ARG A 87 -2.10 -20.20 11.71
CA ARG A 87 -2.44 -19.33 12.85
C ARG A 87 -3.93 -19.02 12.97
N GLY A 88 -4.75 -19.32 11.97
CA GLY A 88 -6.19 -19.04 11.98
C GLY A 88 -6.54 -17.57 12.22
N LEU A 89 -5.75 -16.64 11.65
CA LEU A 89 -5.92 -15.21 11.85
C LEU A 89 -7.19 -14.69 11.17
N ASP A 90 -7.78 -13.63 11.71
CA ASP A 90 -8.89 -12.93 11.09
C ASP A 90 -8.50 -12.45 9.67
N PRO A 91 -9.22 -12.87 8.62
CA PRO A 91 -8.95 -12.45 7.23
C PRO A 91 -8.98 -10.94 7.01
N ALA A 92 -9.61 -10.17 7.90
CA ALA A 92 -9.65 -8.71 7.83
C ALA A 92 -8.31 -8.04 8.21
N LEU A 93 -7.39 -8.77 8.84
CA LEU A 93 -6.11 -8.22 9.30
C LEU A 93 -5.27 -7.67 8.13
N PRO A 94 -4.66 -6.49 8.31
CA PRO A 94 -3.83 -5.87 7.27
C PRO A 94 -2.67 -6.74 6.78
N ALA A 95 -2.08 -7.57 7.65
CA ALA A 95 -0.97 -8.47 7.30
C ALA A 95 -1.37 -9.47 6.20
N LEU A 96 -2.63 -9.96 6.20
CA LEU A 96 -3.14 -10.89 5.21
C LEU A 96 -3.54 -10.21 3.88
N LYS A 97 -3.32 -8.90 3.77
CA LYS A 97 -3.49 -8.12 2.52
C LYS A 97 -2.16 -7.88 1.80
N ALA A 98 -1.08 -8.45 2.30
CA ALA A 98 0.21 -8.41 1.62
C ALA A 98 0.09 -8.98 0.20
N VAL A 99 0.75 -8.34 -0.77
CA VAL A 99 0.72 -8.78 -2.18
C VAL A 99 1.35 -10.16 -2.28
N GLY A 100 0.66 -11.08 -2.92
CA GLY A 100 1.07 -12.48 -3.07
C GLY A 100 0.49 -13.43 -2.01
N TYR A 101 0.13 -12.93 -0.82
CA TYR A 101 -0.42 -13.79 0.22
C TYR A 101 -1.67 -14.55 -0.23
N ARG A 102 -2.67 -13.85 -0.78
CA ARG A 102 -3.94 -14.45 -1.20
C ARG A 102 -3.77 -15.48 -2.30
N GLU A 103 -2.93 -15.16 -3.26
CA GLU A 103 -2.63 -15.98 -4.42
C GLU A 103 -1.93 -17.28 -4.01
N PHE A 104 -0.92 -17.18 -3.15
CA PHE A 104 -0.22 -18.35 -2.63
C PHE A 104 -1.06 -19.16 -1.64
N ALA A 105 -1.89 -18.54 -0.81
CA ALA A 105 -2.84 -19.24 0.04
C ALA A 105 -3.86 -20.04 -0.79
N ALA A 106 -4.39 -19.48 -1.88
CA ALA A 106 -5.27 -20.20 -2.80
C ALA A 106 -4.59 -21.43 -3.41
N HIS A 107 -3.30 -21.29 -3.79
CA HIS A 107 -2.52 -22.45 -4.25
C HIS A 107 -2.36 -23.50 -3.15
N LEU A 108 -2.01 -23.11 -1.94
CA LEU A 108 -1.84 -24.05 -0.82
C LEU A 108 -3.14 -24.79 -0.44
N ARG A 109 -4.30 -24.19 -0.69
CA ARG A 109 -5.61 -24.84 -0.54
C ARG A 109 -6.01 -25.70 -1.75
N GLY A 110 -5.19 -25.77 -2.81
CA GLY A 110 -5.47 -26.54 -4.02
C GLY A 110 -6.48 -25.87 -4.98
N GLU A 111 -6.81 -24.60 -4.79
CA GLU A 111 -7.75 -23.84 -5.63
C GLU A 111 -7.14 -23.45 -6.99
N THR A 112 -5.82 -23.26 -7.04
CA THR A 112 -5.07 -22.88 -8.24
C THR A 112 -3.74 -23.63 -8.33
N SER A 113 -3.18 -23.72 -9.55
CA SER A 113 -1.79 -24.20 -9.71
C SER A 113 -0.80 -23.14 -9.21
N LEU A 114 0.46 -23.53 -8.98
CA LEU A 114 1.52 -22.59 -8.60
C LEU A 114 1.74 -21.53 -9.70
N ASP A 115 1.73 -21.93 -10.96
CA ASP A 115 1.90 -20.99 -12.08
C ASP A 115 0.78 -19.95 -12.12
N GLN A 116 -0.47 -20.38 -11.92
CA GLN A 116 -1.61 -19.47 -11.82
C GLN A 116 -1.49 -18.49 -10.64
N ALA A 117 -1.07 -18.99 -9.49
CA ALA A 117 -0.85 -18.15 -8.30
C ALA A 117 0.28 -17.14 -8.54
N LEU A 118 1.40 -17.57 -9.14
CA LEU A 118 2.50 -16.67 -9.52
C LEU A 118 2.07 -15.60 -10.51
N ASP A 119 1.33 -15.95 -11.55
CA ASP A 119 0.85 -14.97 -12.54
C ASP A 119 -0.11 -13.97 -11.94
N ALA A 120 -1.00 -14.40 -11.06
CA ALA A 120 -1.89 -13.50 -10.32
C ALA A 120 -1.10 -12.57 -9.39
N ALA A 121 -0.12 -13.08 -8.65
CA ALA A 121 0.74 -12.28 -7.77
C ALA A 121 1.59 -11.26 -8.56
N ARG A 122 2.12 -11.64 -9.74
CA ARG A 122 2.80 -10.73 -10.67
C ARG A 122 1.89 -9.60 -11.11
N GLN A 123 0.65 -9.93 -11.48
CA GLN A 123 -0.32 -8.92 -11.91
C GLN A 123 -0.65 -7.93 -10.78
N GLU A 124 -0.86 -8.40 -9.56
CA GLU A 124 -1.11 -7.52 -8.41
C GLU A 124 0.11 -6.65 -8.07
N THR A 125 1.32 -7.20 -8.16
CA THR A 125 2.56 -6.44 -7.98
C THR A 125 2.70 -5.32 -9.01
N ARG A 126 2.43 -5.60 -10.29
CA ARG A 126 2.44 -4.58 -11.36
C ARG A 126 1.37 -3.52 -11.14
N ARG A 127 0.18 -3.89 -10.68
CA ARG A 127 -0.89 -2.93 -10.31
C ARG A 127 -0.45 -2.04 -9.15
N TYR A 128 0.22 -2.61 -8.15
CA TYR A 128 0.76 -1.85 -7.03
C TYR A 128 1.84 -0.86 -7.49
N ALA A 129 2.80 -1.31 -8.30
CA ALA A 129 3.82 -0.45 -8.91
C ALA A 129 3.20 0.69 -9.73
N LYS A 130 2.18 0.41 -10.55
CA LYS A 130 1.44 1.43 -11.30
C LYS A 130 0.81 2.48 -10.37
N ARG A 131 0.20 2.06 -9.24
CA ARG A 131 -0.37 2.99 -8.25
C ARG A 131 0.71 3.89 -7.63
N GLN A 132 1.90 3.34 -7.31
CA GLN A 132 3.02 4.12 -6.79
C GLN A 132 3.49 5.17 -7.81
N LEU A 133 3.70 4.79 -9.06
CA LEU A 133 4.11 5.74 -10.12
C LEU A 133 3.08 6.86 -10.30
N THR A 134 1.78 6.53 -10.26
CA THR A 134 0.70 7.52 -10.33
C THR A 134 0.73 8.45 -9.12
N TRP A 135 0.94 7.89 -7.92
CA TRP A 135 1.04 8.68 -6.69
C TRP A 135 2.22 9.65 -6.74
N PHE A 136 3.41 9.19 -7.11
CA PHE A 136 4.59 10.06 -7.25
C PHE A 136 4.35 11.17 -8.28
N ARG A 137 3.72 10.85 -9.41
CA ARG A 137 3.41 11.86 -10.43
C ARG A 137 2.51 12.97 -9.90
N ASN A 138 1.52 12.61 -9.09
CA ASN A 138 0.51 13.55 -8.61
C ASN A 138 0.92 14.27 -7.31
N GLN A 139 1.66 13.58 -6.42
CA GLN A 139 1.97 14.10 -5.09
C GLN A 139 3.36 14.74 -4.99
N THR A 140 4.23 14.41 -5.92
CA THR A 140 5.61 14.92 -5.92
C THR A 140 6.04 15.37 -7.33
N PRO A 141 5.25 16.27 -7.99
CA PRO A 141 5.53 16.69 -9.36
C PRO A 141 6.89 17.40 -9.49
N ASP A 142 7.29 18.12 -8.45
CA ASP A 142 8.50 18.95 -8.42
C ASP A 142 9.77 18.18 -7.98
N TRP A 143 9.64 16.90 -7.60
CA TRP A 143 10.79 16.11 -7.21
C TRP A 143 11.59 15.64 -8.43
N GLU A 144 12.90 15.69 -8.31
CA GLU A 144 13.81 15.21 -9.36
C GLU A 144 13.59 13.73 -9.66
N ARG A 145 13.47 13.37 -10.93
CA ARG A 145 13.34 11.98 -11.40
C ARG A 145 14.72 11.44 -11.75
N ILE A 146 15.07 10.30 -11.15
CA ILE A 146 16.31 9.58 -11.44
C ILE A 146 15.95 8.25 -12.10
N THR A 147 16.49 8.02 -13.28
CA THR A 147 16.44 6.71 -13.95
C THR A 147 17.73 5.99 -13.60
N PRO A 148 17.67 4.92 -12.78
CA PRO A 148 18.85 4.14 -12.38
C PRO A 148 19.37 3.30 -13.52
#